data_7b5f3d09f328d7f555eb96075a5f2e23
#
_entry.id   7b5f3d09f328d7f555eb96075a5f2e23
#
_cell.length_a   1.000
_cell.length_b   1.000
_cell.length_c   1.000
_cell.angle_alpha   90.00
_cell.angle_beta   90.00
_cell.angle_gamma   90.00
#
_symmetry.space_group_name_H-M   'P 1'
#
loop_
_entity.id
_entity.type
_entity.pdbx_description
1 polymer ?
#
loop_
_entity_poly.entity_id
_entity_poly.type
_entity_poly.pdbx_seq_one_letter_code
_entity_poly.pdbx_strand_id
1 'polypeptide(L)'
;SVLPDSKADLLVFGSGERAVLALAHRLAAGEPIEAIRDLRGTAFMVKPGWRPEGFVEVASTDIDRPGPVEPHRDPYEMEPAGATSAAQSTTTTQPIRIVPAAERVAARKADRARQVIRLPAYEVVKDDKVMYAHASRTFHLESNPGNARAMVQAHGTGPGCRDVWLNPPPIPLTTEEMDWVFGQPYARRPHPSYGEARIPAWDMIRFSINIM
;
A
#
# COMPACT_ATOMS: atom_id res chain seq x y z
N SER A 1 3.73 -14.98 -5.18
CA SER A 1 3.05 -13.67 -5.25
C SER A 1 2.07 -13.65 -6.42
N VAL A 2 0.87 -13.08 -6.20
CA VAL A 2 -0.23 -13.15 -7.20
C VAL A 2 0.21 -12.61 -8.56
N LEU A 3 0.87 -11.45 -8.59
CA LEU A 3 1.23 -10.78 -9.85
C LEU A 3 2.26 -11.58 -10.68
N PRO A 4 3.40 -12.02 -10.14
CA PRO A 4 4.33 -12.87 -10.89
C PRO A 4 3.75 -14.22 -11.31
N ASP A 5 2.94 -14.83 -10.45
CA ASP A 5 2.40 -16.18 -10.67
C ASP A 5 1.30 -16.18 -11.73
N SER A 6 0.45 -15.16 -11.74
CA SER A 6 -0.62 -15.00 -12.75
C SER A 6 -0.11 -14.48 -14.10
N LYS A 7 1.12 -13.95 -14.17
CA LYS A 7 1.67 -13.24 -15.34
C LYS A 7 0.78 -12.08 -15.80
N ALA A 8 0.07 -11.45 -14.86
CA ALA A 8 -0.76 -10.29 -15.16
C ALA A 8 0.13 -9.06 -15.44
N ASP A 9 -0.30 -8.23 -16.39
CA ASP A 9 0.41 -7.01 -16.75
C ASP A 9 0.29 -5.94 -15.67
N LEU A 10 -0.89 -5.90 -15.01
CA LEU A 10 -1.21 -4.92 -13.99
C LEU A 10 -2.21 -5.51 -12.99
N LEU A 11 -2.03 -5.21 -11.72
CA LEU A 11 -2.94 -5.52 -10.63
C LEU A 11 -3.56 -4.23 -10.11
N VAL A 12 -4.87 -4.19 -9.96
CA VAL A 12 -5.58 -3.10 -9.26
C VAL A 12 -5.91 -3.58 -7.85
N PHE A 13 -5.63 -2.76 -6.84
CA PHE A 13 -5.88 -3.10 -5.43
C PHE A 13 -6.57 -1.95 -4.68
N GLY A 14 -7.20 -2.28 -3.56
CA GLY A 14 -7.99 -1.34 -2.78
C GLY A 14 -9.30 -0.95 -3.47
N SER A 15 -9.77 0.28 -3.26
CA SER A 15 -10.95 0.84 -3.94
C SER A 15 -10.57 1.17 -5.39
N GLY A 16 -10.78 0.21 -6.27
CA GLY A 16 -10.27 0.21 -7.64
C GLY A 16 -11.11 0.96 -8.66
N GLU A 17 -12.26 1.52 -8.29
CA GLU A 17 -13.27 2.07 -9.20
C GLU A 17 -12.67 3.14 -10.13
N ARG A 18 -11.98 4.13 -9.57
CA ARG A 18 -11.30 5.17 -10.38
C ARG A 18 -10.18 4.58 -11.23
N ALA A 19 -9.38 3.66 -10.67
CA ALA A 19 -8.26 3.08 -11.39
C ALA A 19 -8.74 2.23 -12.58
N VAL A 20 -9.79 1.42 -12.38
CA VAL A 20 -10.38 0.59 -13.45
C VAL A 20 -10.97 1.47 -14.55
N LEU A 21 -11.71 2.52 -14.19
CA LEU A 21 -12.29 3.44 -15.16
C LEU A 21 -11.22 4.19 -15.96
N ALA A 22 -10.20 4.74 -15.28
CA ALA A 22 -9.08 5.41 -15.93
C ALA A 22 -8.30 4.46 -16.85
N LEU A 23 -8.04 3.24 -16.39
CA LEU A 23 -7.38 2.21 -17.18
C LEU A 23 -8.18 1.88 -18.46
N ALA A 24 -9.49 1.66 -18.32
CA ALA A 24 -10.36 1.34 -19.46
C ALA A 24 -10.35 2.45 -20.50
N HIS A 25 -10.43 3.73 -20.10
CA HIS A 25 -10.39 4.87 -21.00
C HIS A 25 -9.04 5.01 -21.72
N ARG A 26 -7.92 4.81 -20.99
CA ARG A 26 -6.57 4.91 -21.58
C ARG A 26 -6.32 3.78 -22.59
N LEU A 27 -6.73 2.56 -22.26
CA LEU A 27 -6.66 1.42 -23.19
C LEU A 27 -7.55 1.63 -24.41
N ALA A 28 -8.77 2.15 -24.26
CA ALA A 28 -9.66 2.49 -25.36
C ALA A 28 -9.09 3.59 -26.26
N ALA A 29 -8.28 4.49 -25.72
CA ALA A 29 -7.54 5.50 -26.47
C ALA A 29 -6.28 4.93 -27.18
N GLY A 30 -5.98 3.64 -27.04
CA GLY A 30 -4.86 2.97 -27.67
C GLY A 30 -3.54 3.07 -26.91
N GLU A 31 -3.56 3.53 -25.67
CA GLU A 31 -2.35 3.55 -24.84
C GLU A 31 -1.97 2.12 -24.43
N PRO A 32 -0.69 1.69 -24.65
CA PRO A 32 -0.28 0.36 -24.27
C PRO A 32 -0.25 0.21 -22.74
N ILE A 33 -0.67 -0.95 -22.23
CA ILE A 33 -0.75 -1.21 -20.79
C ILE A 33 0.58 -1.04 -20.07
N GLU A 34 1.69 -1.31 -20.75
CA GLU A 34 3.04 -1.16 -20.22
C GLU A 34 3.43 0.31 -19.99
N ALA A 35 2.76 1.25 -20.63
CA ALA A 35 2.97 2.68 -20.43
C ALA A 35 2.19 3.23 -19.23
N ILE A 36 1.11 2.53 -18.82
CA ILE A 36 0.24 2.96 -17.72
C ILE A 36 0.87 2.60 -16.37
N ARG A 37 1.72 3.48 -15.84
CA ARG A 37 2.51 3.25 -14.60
C ARG A 37 2.20 4.24 -13.48
N ASP A 38 1.31 5.18 -13.69
CA ASP A 38 1.05 6.34 -12.83
C ASP A 38 -0.26 6.25 -12.04
N LEU A 39 -1.09 5.22 -12.28
CA LEU A 39 -2.37 5.07 -11.60
C LEU A 39 -2.18 4.61 -10.15
N ARG A 40 -2.75 5.35 -9.21
CA ARG A 40 -2.80 4.94 -7.79
C ARG A 40 -3.62 3.66 -7.62
N GLY A 41 -3.25 2.87 -6.62
CA GLY A 41 -3.92 1.58 -6.37
C GLY A 41 -3.59 0.51 -7.42
N THR A 42 -2.45 0.63 -8.08
CA THR A 42 -1.99 -0.37 -9.05
C THR A 42 -0.61 -0.92 -8.69
N ALA A 43 -0.37 -2.16 -9.12
CA ALA A 43 0.94 -2.80 -9.03
C ALA A 43 1.27 -3.49 -10.35
N PHE A 44 2.55 -3.53 -10.71
CA PHE A 44 3.04 -4.09 -11.95
C PHE A 44 4.48 -4.58 -11.83
N MET A 45 4.89 -5.42 -12.76
CA MET A 45 6.25 -5.93 -12.85
C MET A 45 7.16 -4.99 -13.61
N VAL A 46 8.38 -4.78 -13.11
CA VAL A 46 9.41 -3.97 -13.77
C VAL A 46 10.77 -4.69 -13.75
N LYS A 47 11.70 -4.18 -14.54
CA LYS A 47 13.11 -4.61 -14.48
C LYS A 47 13.70 -4.20 -13.13
N PRO A 48 14.65 -5.00 -12.57
CA PRO A 48 15.34 -4.63 -11.34
C PRO A 48 15.95 -3.22 -11.43
N GLY A 49 15.70 -2.41 -10.37
CA GLY A 49 16.20 -1.05 -10.30
C GLY A 49 15.45 -0.01 -11.14
N TRP A 50 14.38 -0.39 -11.83
CA TRP A 50 13.52 0.59 -12.51
C TRP A 50 12.82 1.50 -11.51
N ARG A 51 12.75 2.77 -11.84
CA ARG A 51 11.98 3.78 -11.09
C ARG A 51 11.62 4.95 -12.01
N PRO A 52 10.53 5.66 -11.73
CA PRO A 52 10.21 6.90 -12.45
C PRO A 52 11.31 7.96 -12.23
N GLU A 53 11.45 8.87 -13.17
CA GLU A 53 12.42 9.96 -13.07
C GLU A 53 12.16 10.83 -11.83
N GLY A 54 13.22 11.17 -11.13
CA GLY A 54 13.16 11.99 -9.91
C GLY A 54 12.73 11.24 -8.65
N PHE A 55 12.50 9.92 -8.70
CA PHE A 55 12.24 9.12 -7.51
C PHE A 55 13.54 8.69 -6.82
N VAL A 56 13.53 8.75 -5.49
CA VAL A 56 14.62 8.29 -4.63
C VAL A 56 14.18 7.04 -3.88
N GLU A 57 15.01 6.01 -3.92
CA GLU A 57 14.78 4.77 -3.21
C GLU A 57 15.29 4.88 -1.77
N VAL A 58 14.46 4.44 -0.82
CA VAL A 58 14.74 4.40 0.61
C VAL A 58 14.55 2.96 1.09
N ALA A 59 15.51 2.42 1.83
CA ALA A 59 15.35 1.08 2.39
C ALA A 59 14.25 1.07 3.47
N SER A 60 13.45 0.02 3.51
CA SER A 60 12.41 -0.13 4.54
C SER A 60 13.00 -0.16 5.95
N THR A 61 14.23 -0.66 6.10
CA THR A 61 14.98 -0.69 7.36
C THR A 61 15.40 0.69 7.89
N ASP A 62 15.44 1.70 7.02
CA ASP A 62 15.70 3.09 7.42
C ASP A 62 14.43 3.78 7.97
N ILE A 63 13.26 3.20 7.67
CA ILE A 63 11.96 3.71 8.09
C ILE A 63 11.52 3.05 9.39
N ASP A 64 11.71 1.73 9.46
CA ASP A 64 11.28 0.91 10.56
C ASP A 64 12.29 -0.22 10.79
N ARG A 65 12.72 -0.42 12.04
CA ARG A 65 13.72 -1.45 12.35
C ARG A 65 13.06 -2.83 12.45
N PRO A 66 13.59 -3.86 11.75
CA PRO A 66 13.17 -5.24 11.97
C PRO A 66 13.41 -5.66 13.42
N GLY A 67 12.50 -6.43 13.99
CA GLY A 67 12.64 -6.97 15.33
C GLY A 67 11.38 -6.86 16.19
N PRO A 68 11.47 -7.22 17.48
CA PRO A 68 10.36 -7.11 18.41
C PRO A 68 9.87 -5.67 18.51
N VAL A 69 8.56 -5.48 18.47
CA VAL A 69 7.91 -4.23 18.79
C VAL A 69 7.62 -4.26 20.30
N GLU A 70 7.93 -3.18 21.00
CA GLU A 70 7.53 -3.05 22.39
C GLU A 70 6.02 -3.22 22.51
N PRO A 71 5.53 -4.00 23.51
CA PRO A 71 4.11 -4.15 23.72
C PRO A 71 3.47 -2.77 23.91
N HIS A 72 2.30 -2.59 23.32
CA HIS A 72 1.54 -1.36 23.54
C HIS A 72 1.23 -1.24 25.01
N ARG A 73 1.62 -0.12 25.64
CA ARG A 73 1.20 0.14 27.02
C ARG A 73 -0.32 0.16 27.08
N ASP A 74 -0.89 -0.56 28.03
CA ASP A 74 -2.32 -0.49 28.27
C ASP A 74 -2.67 0.96 28.67
N PRO A 75 -3.51 1.69 27.90
CA PRO A 75 -3.88 3.06 28.24
C PRO A 75 -4.66 3.15 29.56
N TYR A 76 -5.09 2.03 30.12
CA TYR A 76 -5.79 1.94 31.41
C TYR A 76 -4.88 1.50 32.57
N GLU A 77 -3.62 1.14 32.33
CA GLU A 77 -2.64 0.96 33.39
C GLU A 77 -2.31 2.31 34.05
N MET A 78 -2.83 2.53 35.21
CA MET A 78 -2.43 3.69 36.03
C MET A 78 -1.01 3.47 36.56
N GLU A 79 -0.07 4.31 36.15
CA GLU A 79 1.28 4.28 36.72
C GLU A 79 1.20 4.50 38.23
N PRO A 80 1.86 3.65 39.04
CA PRO A 80 1.91 3.91 40.48
C PRO A 80 2.56 5.28 40.70
N ALA A 81 1.87 6.14 41.46
CA ALA A 81 2.35 7.47 41.77
C ALA A 81 3.74 7.39 42.46
N GLY A 82 4.80 7.71 41.74
CA GLY A 82 6.16 7.69 42.25
C GLY A 82 7.25 7.11 41.34
N ALA A 83 6.91 6.53 40.18
CA ALA A 83 7.91 6.06 39.21
C ALA A 83 8.44 7.23 38.36
N THR A 84 9.49 7.89 38.82
CA THR A 84 10.29 8.80 38.02
C THR A 84 11.02 7.96 36.95
N SER A 85 10.54 8.02 35.70
CA SER A 85 11.20 7.45 34.55
C SER A 85 12.54 8.18 34.31
N ALA A 86 13.62 7.55 34.76
CA ALA A 86 14.97 7.97 34.36
C ALA A 86 15.22 7.54 32.90
N ALA A 87 14.71 8.32 31.95
CA ALA A 87 15.11 8.25 30.56
C ALA A 87 16.57 8.70 30.47
N GLN A 88 17.50 7.76 30.34
CA GLN A 88 18.89 8.06 29.99
C GLN A 88 18.96 8.56 28.55
N SER A 89 18.88 9.87 28.39
CA SER A 89 19.20 10.53 27.12
C SER A 89 20.72 10.67 27.04
N THR A 90 21.36 9.84 26.23
CA THR A 90 22.73 10.08 25.76
C THR A 90 22.71 11.26 24.80
N THR A 91 22.96 12.44 25.31
CA THR A 91 23.03 13.68 24.55
C THR A 91 24.36 13.77 23.80
N THR A 92 24.36 13.40 22.52
CA THR A 92 25.43 13.82 21.62
C THR A 92 25.07 15.20 21.09
N THR A 93 25.77 16.22 21.57
CA THR A 93 25.56 17.64 21.20
C THR A 93 26.07 17.89 19.79
N GLN A 94 25.20 17.76 18.79
CA GLN A 94 25.43 18.34 17.47
C GLN A 94 24.68 19.70 17.38
N PRO A 95 25.24 20.72 16.70
CA PRO A 95 24.56 22.02 16.57
C PRO A 95 23.25 21.86 15.81
N ILE A 96 22.13 22.10 16.50
CA ILE A 96 20.78 22.01 15.95
C ILE A 96 20.54 23.23 15.07
N ARG A 97 20.54 23.05 13.76
CA ARG A 97 20.06 24.06 12.81
C ARG A 97 18.53 24.12 12.92
N ILE A 98 18.00 25.18 13.52
CA ILE A 98 16.55 25.38 13.64
C ILE A 98 16.01 25.79 12.26
N VAL A 99 15.35 24.85 11.58
CA VAL A 99 14.57 25.10 10.36
C VAL A 99 13.11 25.27 10.77
N PRO A 100 12.40 26.31 10.26
CA PRO A 100 10.99 26.54 10.57
C PRO A 100 10.13 25.30 10.34
N ALA A 101 9.18 25.02 11.25
CA ALA A 101 8.36 23.81 11.19
C ALA A 101 7.57 23.68 9.88
N ALA A 102 7.10 24.79 9.31
CA ALA A 102 6.39 24.83 8.04
C ALA A 102 7.28 24.38 6.86
N GLU A 103 8.54 24.82 6.82
CA GLU A 103 9.50 24.41 5.77
C GLU A 103 9.87 22.92 5.92
N ARG A 104 9.99 22.42 7.15
CA ARG A 104 10.23 20.99 7.40
C ARG A 104 9.08 20.12 6.94
N VAL A 105 7.84 20.55 7.17
CA VAL A 105 6.63 19.81 6.74
C VAL A 105 6.50 19.85 5.22
N ALA A 106 6.72 21.00 4.58
CA ALA A 106 6.65 21.14 3.13
C ALA A 106 7.76 20.34 2.43
N ALA A 107 9.00 20.41 2.91
CA ALA A 107 10.13 19.66 2.38
C ALA A 107 9.94 18.15 2.57
N ARG A 108 9.46 17.71 3.74
CA ARG A 108 9.12 16.30 3.99
C ARG A 108 8.00 15.81 3.09
N LYS A 109 6.98 16.62 2.80
CA LYS A 109 5.85 16.25 1.96
C LYS A 109 6.25 16.16 0.48
N ALA A 110 7.04 17.11 -0.01
CA ALA A 110 7.54 17.10 -1.39
C ALA A 110 8.54 15.94 -1.62
N ASP A 111 9.44 15.71 -0.66
CA ASP A 111 10.42 14.62 -0.71
C ASP A 111 9.72 13.25 -0.61
N ARG A 112 8.71 13.13 0.25
CA ARG A 112 7.95 11.90 0.44
C ARG A 112 7.18 11.45 -0.81
N ALA A 113 6.65 12.38 -1.59
CA ALA A 113 5.90 12.06 -2.81
C ALA A 113 6.77 11.46 -3.93
N ARG A 114 8.09 11.69 -3.86
CA ARG A 114 9.10 11.16 -4.80
C ARG A 114 9.97 10.07 -4.19
N GLN A 115 9.59 9.54 -3.04
CA GLN A 115 10.26 8.41 -2.42
C GLN A 115 9.58 7.10 -2.79
N VAL A 116 10.37 6.07 -2.97
CA VAL A 116 9.91 4.68 -3.08
C VAL A 116 10.60 3.86 -2.01
N ILE A 117 9.83 3.04 -1.30
CA ILE A 117 10.36 2.18 -0.24
C ILE A 117 10.73 0.84 -0.84
N ARG A 118 12.01 0.47 -0.71
CA ARG A 118 12.45 -0.89 -1.03
C ARG A 118 12.20 -1.81 0.14
N LEU A 119 11.28 -2.74 -0.06
CA LEU A 119 11.00 -3.82 0.88
C LEU A 119 12.09 -4.90 0.78
N PRO A 120 12.28 -5.72 1.83
CA PRO A 120 13.09 -6.93 1.73
C PRO A 120 12.59 -7.82 0.59
N ALA A 121 13.50 -8.51 -0.09
CA ALA A 121 13.15 -9.41 -1.19
C ALA A 121 12.09 -10.44 -0.75
N TYR A 122 11.23 -10.83 -1.67
CA TYR A 122 10.15 -11.79 -1.39
C TYR A 122 10.67 -13.10 -0.79
N GLU A 123 11.79 -13.61 -1.28
CA GLU A 123 12.41 -14.85 -0.80
C GLU A 123 12.84 -14.72 0.66
N VAL A 124 13.37 -13.56 1.05
CA VAL A 124 13.75 -13.28 2.46
C VAL A 124 12.49 -13.20 3.34
N VAL A 125 11.47 -12.47 2.88
CA VAL A 125 10.20 -12.32 3.60
C VAL A 125 9.48 -13.65 3.76
N LYS A 126 9.59 -14.55 2.78
CA LYS A 126 8.98 -15.87 2.81
C LYS A 126 9.58 -16.78 3.89
N ASP A 127 10.89 -16.71 4.08
CA ASP A 127 11.64 -17.65 4.92
C ASP A 127 11.93 -17.09 6.32
N ASP A 128 11.87 -15.77 6.52
CA ASP A 128 12.16 -15.10 7.79
C ASP A 128 10.92 -14.39 8.35
N LYS A 129 10.41 -14.89 9.49
CA LYS A 129 9.23 -14.34 10.18
C LYS A 129 9.44 -12.91 10.66
N VAL A 130 10.67 -12.53 11.04
CA VAL A 130 10.98 -11.17 11.48
C VAL A 130 10.90 -10.21 10.29
N MET A 131 11.45 -10.60 9.15
CA MET A 131 11.37 -9.81 7.92
C MET A 131 9.96 -9.78 7.35
N TYR A 132 9.17 -10.83 7.51
CA TYR A 132 7.75 -10.82 7.19
C TYR A 132 6.98 -9.80 8.04
N ALA A 133 7.18 -9.82 9.36
CA ALA A 133 6.55 -8.87 10.28
C ALA A 133 6.97 -7.43 9.96
N HIS A 134 8.26 -7.19 9.67
CA HIS A 134 8.80 -5.90 9.25
C HIS A 134 8.14 -5.41 7.94
N ALA A 135 8.08 -6.25 6.91
CA ALA A 135 7.43 -5.90 5.65
C ALA A 135 5.94 -5.56 5.85
N SER A 136 5.21 -6.38 6.62
CA SER A 136 3.79 -6.16 6.94
C SER A 136 3.58 -4.84 7.69
N ARG A 137 4.45 -4.51 8.63
CA ARG A 137 4.42 -3.24 9.38
C ARG A 137 4.69 -2.05 8.46
N THR A 138 5.66 -2.17 7.54
CA THR A 138 5.93 -1.15 6.52
C THR A 138 4.71 -0.92 5.62
N PHE A 139 4.05 -1.98 5.17
CA PHE A 139 2.78 -1.87 4.42
C PHE A 139 1.71 -1.12 5.20
N HIS A 140 1.58 -1.42 6.49
CA HIS A 140 0.61 -0.71 7.35
C HIS A 140 0.92 0.78 7.48
N LEU A 141 2.19 1.15 7.66
CA LEU A 141 2.61 2.55 7.74
C LEU A 141 2.34 3.33 6.44
N GLU A 142 2.33 2.66 5.31
CA GLU A 142 2.06 3.25 3.98
C GLU A 142 0.65 2.94 3.46
N SER A 143 -0.30 2.61 4.34
CA SER A 143 -1.69 2.35 3.97
C SER A 143 -2.56 3.61 3.83
N ASN A 144 -2.14 4.74 4.43
CA ASN A 144 -2.91 5.98 4.36
C ASN A 144 -2.71 6.68 3.01
N PRO A 145 -3.77 6.79 2.17
CA PRO A 145 -3.67 7.39 0.84
C PRO A 145 -3.17 8.83 0.83
N GLY A 146 -3.36 9.58 1.92
CA GLY A 146 -2.97 10.99 2.02
C GLY A 146 -1.46 11.22 2.06
N ASN A 147 -0.68 10.23 2.50
CA ASN A 147 0.76 10.35 2.69
C ASN A 147 1.57 9.11 2.32
N ALA A 148 0.94 8.07 1.80
CA ALA A 148 1.59 6.84 1.39
C ALA A 148 2.60 7.06 0.26
N ARG A 149 3.70 6.35 0.33
CA ARG A 149 4.73 6.28 -0.71
C ARG A 149 4.52 5.08 -1.63
N ALA A 150 5.16 5.10 -2.78
CA ALA A 150 5.30 3.89 -3.60
C ALA A 150 6.19 2.87 -2.88
N MET A 151 6.01 1.61 -3.18
CA MET A 151 6.85 0.53 -2.66
C MET A 151 7.36 -0.35 -3.79
N VAL A 152 8.51 -0.98 -3.57
CA VAL A 152 9.10 -1.91 -4.53
C VAL A 152 9.68 -3.12 -3.80
N GLN A 153 9.45 -4.31 -4.35
CA GLN A 153 9.96 -5.57 -3.80
C GLN A 153 10.56 -6.44 -4.91
N ALA A 154 11.75 -6.96 -4.68
CA ALA A 154 12.37 -7.91 -5.59
C ALA A 154 11.73 -9.29 -5.45
N HIS A 155 11.50 -9.96 -6.58
CA HIS A 155 10.99 -11.32 -6.71
C HIS A 155 11.87 -12.14 -7.64
N GLY A 156 12.15 -13.37 -7.24
CA GLY A 156 13.01 -14.29 -7.96
C GLY A 156 14.49 -14.05 -7.68
N THR A 157 15.31 -14.95 -8.17
CA THR A 157 16.77 -14.93 -8.00
C THR A 157 17.47 -15.02 -9.37
N GLY A 158 18.67 -14.46 -9.46
CA GLY A 158 19.50 -14.52 -10.67
C GLY A 158 18.91 -13.73 -11.85
N PRO A 159 19.16 -14.15 -13.11
CA PRO A 159 18.76 -13.40 -14.31
C PRO A 159 17.25 -13.24 -14.49
N GLY A 160 16.44 -14.09 -13.82
CA GLY A 160 14.96 -14.01 -13.84
C GLY A 160 14.36 -13.04 -12.83
N CYS A 161 15.17 -12.38 -12.00
CA CYS A 161 14.70 -11.44 -11.00
C CYS A 161 13.88 -10.31 -11.65
N ARG A 162 12.80 -9.93 -10.99
CA ARG A 162 11.94 -8.80 -11.35
C ARG A 162 11.61 -8.02 -10.08
N ASP A 163 11.38 -6.74 -10.23
CA ASP A 163 10.81 -5.92 -9.18
C ASP A 163 9.30 -5.82 -9.36
N VAL A 164 8.56 -5.99 -8.28
CA VAL A 164 7.14 -5.62 -8.19
C VAL A 164 7.07 -4.21 -7.67
N TRP A 165 6.57 -3.30 -8.49
CA TRP A 165 6.28 -1.92 -8.11
C TRP A 165 4.84 -1.80 -7.64
N LEU A 166 4.63 -1.12 -6.52
CA LEU A 166 3.31 -0.77 -5.98
C LEU A 166 3.19 0.74 -5.95
N ASN A 167 2.22 1.25 -6.67
CA ASN A 167 1.83 2.67 -6.53
C ASN A 167 1.15 2.91 -5.18
N PRO A 168 1.14 4.15 -4.69
CA PRO A 168 0.40 4.49 -3.47
C PRO A 168 -1.07 4.05 -3.56
N PRO A 169 -1.72 3.72 -2.43
CA PRO A 169 -3.11 3.30 -2.42
C PRO A 169 -4.05 4.36 -3.03
N PRO A 170 -5.22 3.94 -3.56
CA PRO A 170 -6.17 4.86 -4.17
C PRO A 170 -6.71 5.85 -3.15
N ILE A 171 -6.99 7.08 -3.60
CA ILE A 171 -7.73 8.05 -2.80
C ILE A 171 -9.19 7.56 -2.67
N PRO A 172 -9.80 7.61 -1.48
CA PRO A 172 -11.20 7.25 -1.30
C PRO A 172 -12.12 8.00 -2.26
N LEU A 173 -13.22 7.37 -2.67
CA LEU A 173 -14.25 8.01 -3.49
C LEU A 173 -14.92 9.15 -2.70
N THR A 174 -15.36 10.19 -3.41
CA THR A 174 -16.27 11.17 -2.84
C THR A 174 -17.66 10.56 -2.65
N THR A 175 -18.52 11.22 -1.90
CA THR A 175 -19.92 10.78 -1.71
C THR A 175 -20.64 10.68 -3.06
N GLU A 176 -20.47 11.68 -3.94
CA GLU A 176 -21.09 11.69 -5.25
C GLU A 176 -20.61 10.54 -6.15
N GLU A 177 -19.32 10.23 -6.13
CA GLU A 177 -18.77 9.09 -6.87
C GLU A 177 -19.29 7.76 -6.31
N MET A 178 -19.38 7.64 -4.99
CA MET A 178 -19.91 6.47 -4.32
C MET A 178 -21.40 6.27 -4.68
N ASP A 179 -22.20 7.33 -4.61
CA ASP A 179 -23.61 7.31 -4.98
C ASP A 179 -23.78 6.92 -6.45
N TRP A 180 -22.92 7.44 -7.33
CA TRP A 180 -22.92 7.06 -8.74
C TRP A 180 -22.63 5.58 -8.94
N VAL A 181 -21.60 5.04 -8.27
CA VAL A 181 -21.24 3.61 -8.33
C VAL A 181 -22.40 2.74 -7.85
N PHE A 182 -22.99 3.05 -6.69
CA PHE A 182 -24.09 2.27 -6.14
C PHE A 182 -25.41 2.45 -6.92
N GLY A 183 -25.57 3.58 -7.61
CA GLY A 183 -26.72 3.87 -8.47
C GLY A 183 -26.73 3.17 -9.82
N GLN A 184 -25.63 2.48 -10.19
CA GLN A 184 -25.58 1.76 -11.45
C GLN A 184 -26.62 0.61 -11.50
N PRO A 185 -27.16 0.28 -12.70
CA PRO A 185 -28.24 -0.72 -12.85
C PRO A 185 -27.71 -2.16 -12.71
N TYR A 186 -27.13 -2.46 -11.57
CA TYR A 186 -26.66 -3.82 -11.28
C TYR A 186 -27.85 -4.78 -11.16
N ALA A 187 -27.76 -5.94 -11.81
CA ALA A 187 -28.77 -6.99 -11.70
C ALA A 187 -28.89 -7.55 -10.27
N ARG A 188 -27.82 -7.42 -9.46
CA ARG A 188 -27.75 -7.92 -8.07
C ARG A 188 -28.20 -9.38 -7.93
N ARG A 189 -27.78 -10.20 -8.89
CA ARG A 189 -28.08 -11.62 -9.00
C ARG A 189 -26.82 -12.37 -9.43
N PRO A 190 -26.73 -13.68 -9.19
CA PRO A 190 -25.67 -14.50 -9.75
C PRO A 190 -25.59 -14.37 -11.27
N HIS A 191 -24.40 -14.61 -11.82
CA HIS A 191 -24.20 -14.54 -13.26
C HIS A 191 -25.11 -15.54 -14.00
N PRO A 192 -25.69 -15.21 -15.16
CA PRO A 192 -26.61 -16.09 -15.90
C PRO A 192 -26.06 -17.48 -16.24
N SER A 193 -24.71 -17.62 -16.31
CA SER A 193 -24.07 -18.93 -16.56
C SER A 193 -24.30 -19.96 -15.49
N TYR A 194 -24.72 -19.56 -14.30
CA TYR A 194 -25.10 -20.50 -13.24
C TYR A 194 -26.48 -21.16 -13.49
N GLY A 195 -27.30 -20.61 -14.41
CA GLY A 195 -28.62 -21.12 -14.71
C GLY A 195 -29.49 -21.30 -13.46
N GLU A 196 -30.03 -22.49 -13.28
CA GLU A 196 -30.83 -22.84 -12.11
C GLU A 196 -30.03 -23.46 -10.95
N ALA A 197 -28.72 -23.44 -11.02
CA ALA A 197 -27.88 -23.99 -9.97
C ALA A 197 -28.10 -23.25 -8.65
N ARG A 198 -28.33 -24.01 -7.58
CA ARG A 198 -28.45 -23.46 -6.24
C ARG A 198 -27.08 -22.97 -5.76
N ILE A 199 -26.99 -21.71 -5.39
CA ILE A 199 -25.77 -21.06 -4.86
C ILE A 199 -25.99 -20.75 -3.38
N PRO A 200 -25.48 -21.59 -2.45
CA PRO A 200 -25.74 -21.44 -1.01
C PRO A 200 -25.34 -20.06 -0.49
N ALA A 201 -24.19 -19.50 -0.96
CA ALA A 201 -23.76 -18.17 -0.58
C ALA A 201 -24.77 -17.09 -0.98
N TRP A 202 -25.36 -17.20 -2.18
CA TRP A 202 -26.41 -16.30 -2.63
C TRP A 202 -27.65 -16.39 -1.74
N ASP A 203 -28.09 -17.59 -1.41
CA ASP A 203 -29.25 -17.81 -0.53
C ASP A 203 -29.06 -17.15 0.84
N MET A 204 -27.83 -17.09 1.34
CA MET A 204 -27.49 -16.46 2.62
C MET A 204 -27.48 -14.92 2.55
N ILE A 205 -26.99 -14.33 1.46
CA ILE A 205 -26.70 -12.90 1.39
C ILE A 205 -27.76 -12.08 0.62
N ARG A 206 -28.65 -12.71 -0.15
CA ARG A 206 -29.60 -12.01 -1.06
C ARG A 206 -30.53 -11.00 -0.37
N PHE A 207 -30.72 -11.15 0.93
CA PHE A 207 -31.53 -10.22 1.76
C PHE A 207 -30.66 -9.41 2.74
N SER A 208 -29.34 -9.49 2.63
CA SER A 208 -28.45 -8.71 3.49
C SER A 208 -28.37 -7.26 3.06
N ILE A 209 -28.42 -6.36 4.03
CA ILE A 209 -28.24 -4.92 3.84
C ILE A 209 -26.97 -4.53 4.62
N ASN A 210 -26.00 -3.92 3.93
CA ASN A 210 -24.87 -3.30 4.62
C ASN A 210 -25.36 -1.96 5.19
N ILE A 211 -25.27 -1.85 6.50
CA ILE A 211 -25.47 -0.58 7.21
C ILE A 211 -24.07 -0.06 7.52
N MET A 212 -23.68 1.04 6.88
CA MET A 212 -22.44 1.77 7.16
C MET A 212 -22.73 2.95 8.06
#